data_aba4facaf2cf1dc12497337d628ab35a
#
_entry.id   aba4facaf2cf1dc12497337d628ab35a
#
_cell.length_a   1.000
_cell.length_b   1.000
_cell.length_c   1.000
_cell.angle_alpha   90.00
_cell.angle_beta   90.00
_cell.angle_gamma   90.00
#
_symmetry.space_group_name_H-M   'P 1'
#
loop_
_entity.id
_entity.type
_entity.pdbx_description
1 polymer ?
#
loop_
_entity_poly.entity_id
_entity_poly.type
_entity_poly.pdbx_seq_one_letter_code
_entity_poly.pdbx_strand_id
1 'polypeptide(L)'
;MAQMELEWRRVVADLCAPPPRPRAIWYQKHMAHHLLPTMGRDWLDGLDNVLLIRDPARVVASYVQRHEVVAPEDLGYAQQLEIATRIEARTGAPPVVLEAETLQRDPEGTLRRLCLHLNIEFEEAMLSWPPGPRSSDGVWAKHWYAGVEASTGFQPPRGTDPVLAPAYARVVEQVQPQYRELQRLVQV
;
A
#
# COMPACT_ATOMS: atom_id res chain seq x y z
N MET A 1 8.07 9.28 -24.62
CA MET A 1 7.77 8.60 -23.34
C MET A 1 9.04 8.64 -22.50
N ALA A 2 8.99 9.17 -21.30
CA ALA A 2 10.13 9.12 -20.39
C ALA A 2 10.43 7.66 -20.10
N GLN A 3 11.68 7.26 -20.27
CA GLN A 3 12.14 5.91 -19.96
C GLN A 3 12.13 5.76 -18.44
N MET A 4 11.45 4.76 -17.90
CA MET A 4 11.46 4.50 -16.46
C MET A 4 12.86 4.08 -16.02
N GLU A 5 13.36 4.70 -14.95
CA GLU A 5 14.62 4.28 -14.32
C GLU A 5 14.42 2.90 -13.67
N LEU A 6 15.29 1.95 -13.98
CA LEU A 6 15.21 0.57 -13.50
C LEU A 6 16.33 0.25 -12.48
N GLU A 7 17.32 1.12 -12.36
CA GLU A 7 18.37 0.95 -11.35
C GLU A 7 17.82 1.43 -9.99
N TRP A 8 17.53 0.50 -9.10
CA TRP A 8 16.85 0.78 -7.83
C TRP A 8 17.55 1.83 -6.95
N ARG A 9 18.90 1.91 -6.97
CA ARG A 9 19.63 2.90 -6.18
C ARG A 9 19.38 4.32 -6.66
N ARG A 10 19.23 4.52 -7.97
CA ARG A 10 18.84 5.81 -8.54
C ARG A 10 17.41 6.17 -8.20
N VAL A 11 16.51 5.19 -8.31
CA VAL A 11 15.10 5.40 -7.90
C VAL A 11 15.05 5.82 -6.43
N VAL A 12 15.78 5.13 -5.54
CA VAL A 12 15.85 5.49 -4.11
C VAL A 12 16.43 6.89 -3.90
N ALA A 13 17.48 7.25 -4.61
CA ALA A 13 18.07 8.60 -4.51
C ALA A 13 17.03 9.68 -4.89
N ASP A 14 16.25 9.44 -5.94
CA ASP A 14 15.17 10.35 -6.37
C ASP A 14 14.04 10.40 -5.34
N LEU A 15 13.66 9.26 -4.74
CA LEU A 15 12.60 9.18 -3.73
C LEU A 15 12.98 9.90 -2.41
N CYS A 16 14.26 9.92 -2.08
CA CYS A 16 14.77 10.60 -0.88
C CYS A 16 15.22 12.05 -1.16
N ALA A 17 15.18 12.50 -2.41
CA ALA A 17 15.48 13.87 -2.76
C ALA A 17 14.37 14.82 -2.26
N PRO A 18 14.63 16.12 -2.13
CA PRO A 18 13.57 17.09 -1.87
C PRO A 18 12.44 16.96 -2.91
N PRO A 19 11.17 17.19 -2.50
CA PRO A 19 10.05 17.07 -3.42
C PRO A 19 10.26 17.96 -4.66
N PRO A 20 9.83 17.50 -5.85
CA PRO A 20 10.10 18.18 -7.13
C PRO A 20 9.46 19.57 -7.24
N ARG A 21 8.61 19.91 -6.29
CA ARG A 21 8.05 21.26 -6.10
C ARG A 21 8.09 21.61 -4.60
N PRO A 22 8.15 22.88 -4.22
CA PRO A 22 8.11 23.28 -2.82
C PRO A 22 6.72 22.98 -2.23
N ARG A 23 6.49 21.74 -1.85
CA ARG A 23 5.31 21.24 -1.16
C ARG A 23 5.72 20.77 0.23
N ALA A 24 4.81 20.92 1.19
CA ALA A 24 5.05 20.45 2.55
C ALA A 24 5.08 18.93 2.65
N ILE A 25 4.34 18.22 1.76
CA ILE A 25 4.19 16.77 1.79
C ILE A 25 4.47 16.22 0.39
N TRP A 26 5.26 15.15 0.34
CA TRP A 26 5.43 14.32 -0.83
C TRP A 26 4.92 12.90 -0.56
N TYR A 27 3.70 12.64 -0.98
CA TYR A 27 3.10 11.31 -0.89
C TYR A 27 3.69 10.37 -1.94
N GLN A 28 4.15 9.21 -1.48
CA GLN A 28 4.71 8.16 -2.33
C GLN A 28 3.97 6.84 -2.07
N LYS A 29 3.50 6.18 -3.12
CA LYS A 29 2.85 4.87 -3.03
C LYS A 29 3.75 3.80 -3.62
N HIS A 30 4.11 2.82 -2.81
CA HIS A 30 4.95 1.69 -3.17
C HIS A 30 4.22 0.36 -3.01
N MET A 31 4.58 -0.62 -3.84
CA MET A 31 4.15 -2.00 -3.65
C MET A 31 5.25 -2.75 -2.90
N ALA A 32 4.91 -3.28 -1.72
CA ALA A 32 5.91 -3.93 -0.84
C ALA A 32 6.64 -5.10 -1.53
N HIS A 33 5.94 -5.88 -2.36
CA HIS A 33 6.56 -7.00 -3.09
C HIS A 33 7.62 -6.57 -4.12
N HIS A 34 7.70 -5.29 -4.49
CA HIS A 34 8.79 -4.78 -5.32
C HIS A 34 10.10 -4.60 -4.56
N LEU A 35 10.09 -4.69 -3.23
CA LEU A 35 11.29 -4.63 -2.40
C LEU A 35 11.99 -6.00 -2.41
N LEU A 36 12.80 -6.22 -3.44
CA LEU A 36 13.56 -7.46 -3.57
C LEU A 36 14.59 -7.64 -2.44
N PRO A 37 14.96 -8.89 -2.08
CA PRO A 37 15.94 -9.14 -1.01
C PRO A 37 17.28 -8.45 -1.19
N THR A 38 17.68 -8.18 -2.45
CA THR A 38 18.93 -7.51 -2.79
C THR A 38 18.89 -5.98 -2.66
N MET A 39 17.72 -5.41 -2.42
CA MET A 39 17.56 -3.96 -2.23
C MET A 39 17.75 -3.60 -0.76
N GLY A 40 18.62 -2.63 -0.47
CA GLY A 40 18.77 -2.07 0.88
C GLY A 40 17.47 -1.42 1.37
N ARG A 41 17.33 -1.31 2.69
CA ARG A 41 16.15 -0.72 3.37
C ARG A 41 16.44 0.58 4.08
N ASP A 42 17.71 1.03 4.09
CA ASP A 42 18.15 2.19 4.89
C ASP A 42 17.43 3.49 4.51
N TRP A 43 17.05 3.60 3.25
CA TRP A 43 16.32 4.77 2.74
C TRP A 43 14.92 4.94 3.35
N LEU A 44 14.29 3.86 3.80
CA LEU A 44 13.00 3.90 4.50
C LEU A 44 13.10 4.66 5.82
N ASP A 45 14.29 4.72 6.41
CA ASP A 45 14.53 5.34 7.69
C ASP A 45 14.35 6.87 7.68
N GLY A 46 14.43 7.48 6.52
CA GLY A 46 14.22 8.92 6.31
C GLY A 46 12.79 9.30 5.93
N LEU A 47 11.85 8.35 5.93
CA LEU A 47 10.48 8.54 5.50
C LEU A 47 9.50 8.21 6.63
N ASP A 48 8.34 8.88 6.64
CA ASP A 48 7.19 8.48 7.43
C ASP A 48 6.48 7.31 6.72
N ASN A 49 6.69 6.11 7.23
CA ASN A 49 6.19 4.90 6.61
C ASN A 49 4.81 4.53 7.13
N VAL A 50 3.88 4.33 6.20
CA VAL A 50 2.52 3.84 6.47
C VAL A 50 2.32 2.54 5.72
N LEU A 51 1.86 1.50 6.41
CA LEU A 51 1.58 0.20 5.83
C LEU A 51 0.07 0.05 5.64
N LEU A 52 -0.36 -0.17 4.41
CA LEU A 52 -1.73 -0.53 4.09
C LEU A 52 -1.81 -2.05 3.93
N ILE A 53 -2.55 -2.70 4.83
CA ILE A 53 -2.81 -4.13 4.75
C ILE A 53 -4.25 -4.40 4.30
N ARG A 54 -4.48 -5.60 3.79
CA ARG A 54 -5.80 -6.08 3.40
C ARG A 54 -5.87 -7.58 3.67
N ASP A 55 -7.09 -8.09 3.90
CA ASP A 55 -7.33 -9.53 4.02
C ASP A 55 -6.72 -10.31 2.85
N PRO A 56 -5.87 -11.34 3.10
CA PRO A 56 -5.17 -12.08 2.05
C PRO A 56 -6.10 -12.75 1.03
N ALA A 57 -7.26 -13.25 1.44
CA ALA A 57 -8.20 -13.87 0.51
C ALA A 57 -8.74 -12.82 -0.48
N ARG A 58 -8.98 -11.59 -0.02
CA ARG A 58 -9.43 -10.49 -0.88
C ARG A 58 -8.33 -9.98 -1.81
N VAL A 59 -7.07 -10.00 -1.36
CA VAL A 59 -5.92 -9.65 -2.21
C VAL A 59 -5.75 -10.69 -3.29
N VAL A 60 -5.73 -11.98 -2.94
CA VAL A 60 -5.60 -13.08 -3.89
C VAL A 60 -6.76 -13.07 -4.89
N ALA A 61 -8.01 -12.92 -4.43
CA ALA A 61 -9.17 -12.83 -5.32
C ALA A 61 -9.09 -11.70 -6.34
N SER A 62 -8.49 -10.58 -5.96
CA SER A 62 -8.24 -9.46 -6.89
C SER A 62 -7.08 -9.76 -7.84
N TYR A 63 -6.01 -10.36 -7.35
CA TYR A 63 -4.79 -10.64 -8.09
C TYR A 63 -5.03 -11.63 -9.23
N VAL A 64 -5.75 -12.72 -8.94
CA VAL A 64 -6.02 -13.79 -9.92
C VAL A 64 -7.00 -13.41 -11.03
N GLN A 65 -7.63 -12.23 -10.95
CA GLN A 65 -8.40 -11.69 -12.07
C GLN A 65 -7.51 -11.28 -13.26
N ARG A 66 -6.21 -11.13 -13.05
CA ARG A 66 -5.24 -10.65 -14.04
C ARG A 66 -4.01 -11.53 -14.19
N HIS A 67 -3.79 -12.43 -13.23
CA HIS A 67 -2.64 -13.33 -13.18
C HIS A 67 -3.13 -14.74 -12.89
N GLU A 68 -2.76 -15.68 -13.74
CA GLU A 68 -3.12 -17.10 -13.57
C GLU A 68 -2.40 -17.75 -12.40
N VAL A 69 -1.22 -17.23 -12.07
CA VAL A 69 -0.37 -17.77 -11.00
C VAL A 69 -0.15 -16.68 -9.96
N VAL A 70 -0.23 -17.05 -8.70
CA VAL A 70 0.09 -16.21 -7.55
C VAL A 70 0.93 -17.00 -6.56
N ALA A 71 2.03 -16.40 -6.11
CA ALA A 71 2.89 -16.93 -5.06
C ALA A 71 2.80 -16.03 -3.79
N PRO A 72 3.16 -16.53 -2.61
CA PRO A 72 3.19 -15.73 -1.38
C PRO A 72 4.01 -14.45 -1.51
N GLU A 73 5.12 -14.51 -2.25
CA GLU A 73 6.04 -13.39 -2.48
C GLU A 73 5.39 -12.25 -3.27
N ASP A 74 4.41 -12.55 -4.12
CA ASP A 74 3.69 -11.55 -4.93
C ASP A 74 2.76 -10.66 -4.08
N LEU A 75 2.44 -11.10 -2.86
CA LEU A 75 1.47 -10.41 -2.01
C LEU A 75 2.11 -9.39 -1.06
N GLY A 76 3.43 -9.48 -0.83
CA GLY A 76 4.20 -8.47 -0.11
C GLY A 76 4.05 -8.45 1.42
N TYR A 77 3.36 -9.42 2.05
CA TYR A 77 3.19 -9.45 3.51
C TYR A 77 4.50 -9.66 4.27
N ALA A 78 5.41 -10.48 3.73
CA ALA A 78 6.72 -10.70 4.32
C ALA A 78 7.53 -9.40 4.35
N GLN A 79 7.53 -8.65 3.25
CA GLN A 79 8.22 -7.37 3.16
C GLN A 79 7.57 -6.30 4.05
N GLN A 80 6.24 -6.27 4.15
CA GLN A 80 5.57 -5.36 5.07
C GLN A 80 5.93 -5.65 6.53
N LEU A 81 5.98 -6.92 6.93
CA LEU A 81 6.40 -7.32 8.27
C LEU A 81 7.89 -6.99 8.52
N GLU A 82 8.77 -7.21 7.53
CA GLU A 82 10.17 -6.78 7.59
C GLU A 82 10.30 -5.27 7.86
N ILE A 83 9.53 -4.45 7.11
CA ILE A 83 9.50 -3.00 7.28
C ILE A 83 9.00 -2.63 8.70
N ALA A 84 7.91 -3.23 9.15
CA ALA A 84 7.35 -2.97 10.47
C ALA A 84 8.36 -3.28 11.58
N THR A 85 8.98 -4.45 11.54
CA THR A 85 10.00 -4.88 12.50
C THR A 85 11.21 -3.94 12.49
N ARG A 86 11.67 -3.52 11.31
CA ARG A 86 12.79 -2.57 11.18
C ARG A 86 12.47 -1.23 11.83
N ILE A 87 11.29 -0.68 11.55
CA ILE A 87 10.87 0.62 12.08
C ILE A 87 10.76 0.55 13.60
N GLU A 88 10.10 -0.48 14.13
CA GLU A 88 9.95 -0.68 15.58
C GLU A 88 11.30 -0.82 16.27
N ALA A 89 12.21 -1.63 15.73
CA ALA A 89 13.55 -1.79 16.28
C ALA A 89 14.35 -0.48 16.32
N ARG A 90 14.10 0.44 15.39
CA ARG A 90 14.83 1.70 15.28
C ARG A 90 14.20 2.85 16.09
N THR A 91 12.88 2.89 16.15
CA THR A 91 12.13 4.01 16.76
C THR A 91 11.57 3.69 18.15
N GLY A 92 11.53 2.42 18.52
CA GLY A 92 10.86 1.94 19.74
C GLY A 92 9.33 1.87 19.62
N ALA A 93 8.76 2.17 18.44
CA ALA A 93 7.32 2.11 18.18
C ALA A 93 7.05 1.51 16.79
N PRO A 94 5.95 0.76 16.61
CA PRO A 94 5.57 0.24 15.30
C PRO A 94 5.21 1.39 14.34
N PRO A 95 5.33 1.16 13.02
CA PRO A 95 4.83 2.11 12.02
C PRO A 95 3.31 2.20 12.09
N VAL A 96 2.75 3.24 11.46
CA VAL A 96 1.30 3.32 11.28
C VAL A 96 0.84 2.23 10.32
N VAL A 97 -0.11 1.40 10.77
CA VAL A 97 -0.71 0.33 9.97
C VAL A 97 -2.20 0.61 9.80
N LEU A 98 -2.66 0.59 8.54
CA LEU A 98 -4.04 0.77 8.13
C LEU A 98 -4.59 -0.55 7.57
N GLU A 99 -5.84 -0.84 7.86
CA GLU A 99 -6.56 -1.92 7.19
C GLU A 99 -7.49 -1.36 6.11
N ALA A 100 -7.42 -1.92 4.91
CA ALA A 100 -8.16 -1.44 3.75
C ALA A 100 -9.68 -1.45 3.96
N GLU A 101 -10.22 -2.49 4.59
CA GLU A 101 -11.64 -2.61 4.86
C GLU A 101 -12.11 -1.58 5.90
N THR A 102 -11.29 -1.25 6.89
CA THR A 102 -11.57 -0.20 7.88
C THR A 102 -11.61 1.16 7.20
N LEU A 103 -10.61 1.46 6.37
CA LEU A 103 -10.59 2.69 5.56
C LEU A 103 -11.83 2.80 4.65
N GLN A 104 -12.28 1.70 4.05
CA GLN A 104 -13.45 1.70 3.17
C GLN A 104 -14.78 1.88 3.94
N ARG A 105 -14.88 1.42 5.19
CA ARG A 105 -16.08 1.58 6.03
C ARG A 105 -16.22 2.97 6.62
N ASP A 106 -15.11 3.54 7.04
CA ASP A 106 -15.03 4.86 7.67
C ASP A 106 -13.84 5.64 7.10
N PRO A 107 -13.96 6.16 5.86
CA PRO A 107 -12.86 6.88 5.22
C PRO A 107 -12.44 8.13 5.99
N GLU A 108 -13.42 8.93 6.41
CA GLU A 108 -13.14 10.19 7.10
C GLU A 108 -12.47 9.94 8.46
N GLY A 109 -13.07 9.11 9.31
CA GLY A 109 -12.50 8.83 10.63
C GLY A 109 -11.12 8.19 10.54
N THR A 110 -10.91 7.28 9.57
CA THR A 110 -9.62 6.63 9.35
C THR A 110 -8.56 7.63 8.87
N LEU A 111 -8.88 8.49 7.90
CA LEU A 111 -7.94 9.49 7.40
C LEU A 111 -7.65 10.59 8.43
N ARG A 112 -8.61 10.99 9.25
CA ARG A 112 -8.37 11.92 10.35
C ARG A 112 -7.38 11.33 11.37
N ARG A 113 -7.53 10.06 11.74
CA ARG A 113 -6.58 9.37 12.64
C ARG A 113 -5.20 9.27 11.98
N LEU A 114 -5.12 8.90 10.71
CA LEU A 114 -3.86 8.86 9.97
C LEU A 114 -3.15 10.22 9.96
N CYS A 115 -3.87 11.28 9.62
CA CYS A 115 -3.33 12.64 9.61
C CYS A 115 -2.81 13.07 10.98
N LEU A 116 -3.53 12.71 12.05
CA LEU A 116 -3.09 12.96 13.43
C LEU A 116 -1.77 12.22 13.74
N HIS A 117 -1.65 10.93 13.37
CA HIS A 117 -0.41 10.17 13.57
C HIS A 117 0.78 10.75 12.80
N LEU A 118 0.53 11.26 11.58
CA LEU A 118 1.57 11.85 10.74
C LEU A 118 1.82 13.34 11.05
N ASN A 119 1.08 13.92 12.01
CA ASN A 119 1.13 15.36 12.33
C ASN A 119 0.92 16.25 11.09
N ILE A 120 -0.06 15.90 10.26
CA ILE A 120 -0.48 16.66 9.08
C ILE A 120 -1.96 17.05 9.21
N GLU A 121 -2.35 18.12 8.51
CA GLU A 121 -3.74 18.56 8.48
C GLU A 121 -4.61 17.64 7.61
N PHE A 122 -5.80 17.30 8.13
CA PHE A 122 -6.81 16.60 7.33
C PHE A 122 -7.54 17.61 6.44
N GLU A 123 -7.71 17.27 5.18
CA GLU A 123 -8.48 18.04 4.21
C GLU A 123 -9.65 17.21 3.65
N GLU A 124 -10.83 17.78 3.54
CA GLU A 124 -12.01 17.11 2.97
C GLU A 124 -11.79 16.65 1.52
N ALA A 125 -10.88 17.32 0.80
CA ALA A 125 -10.46 16.91 -0.54
C ALA A 125 -9.81 15.50 -0.58
N MET A 126 -9.42 14.95 0.56
CA MET A 126 -8.92 13.57 0.67
C MET A 126 -10.03 12.52 0.49
N LEU A 127 -11.31 12.91 0.62
CA LEU A 127 -12.45 11.99 0.59
C LEU A 127 -13.04 11.79 -0.81
N SER A 128 -12.77 12.70 -1.73
CA SER A 128 -13.36 12.66 -3.07
C SER A 128 -12.42 13.19 -4.13
N TRP A 129 -12.61 12.72 -5.36
CA TRP A 129 -11.78 13.10 -6.50
C TRP A 129 -12.60 13.09 -7.80
N PRO A 130 -12.21 13.88 -8.81
CA PRO A 130 -12.81 13.82 -10.13
C PRO A 130 -12.59 12.44 -10.78
N PRO A 131 -13.57 11.89 -11.52
CA PRO A 131 -13.38 10.67 -12.30
C PRO A 131 -12.44 10.91 -13.48
N GLY A 132 -11.89 9.83 -14.02
CA GLY A 132 -11.05 9.83 -15.21
C GLY A 132 -9.54 9.77 -14.95
N PRO A 133 -8.75 9.61 -16.02
CA PRO A 133 -7.31 9.53 -15.95
C PRO A 133 -6.68 10.87 -15.58
N ARG A 134 -5.51 10.83 -14.92
CA ARG A 134 -4.74 12.00 -14.54
C ARG A 134 -3.44 12.07 -15.33
N SER A 135 -2.98 13.29 -15.62
CA SER A 135 -1.70 13.50 -16.32
C SER A 135 -0.48 12.99 -15.51
N SER A 136 -0.65 12.80 -14.20
CA SER A 136 0.35 12.23 -13.29
C SER A 136 0.36 10.71 -13.24
N ASP A 137 -0.64 10.05 -13.85
CA ASP A 137 -0.73 8.59 -13.83
C ASP A 137 0.42 7.99 -14.63
N GLY A 138 1.09 6.99 -14.03
CA GLY A 138 2.20 6.29 -14.66
C GLY A 138 1.76 5.35 -15.78
N VAL A 139 2.72 4.78 -16.49
CA VAL A 139 2.49 3.86 -17.62
C VAL A 139 1.65 2.63 -17.27
N TRP A 140 1.57 2.28 -16.00
CA TRP A 140 0.81 1.16 -15.45
C TRP A 140 -0.69 1.44 -15.30
N ALA A 141 -1.13 2.71 -15.37
CA ALA A 141 -2.51 3.12 -15.15
C ALA A 141 -3.49 2.35 -16.05
N LYS A 142 -3.18 2.21 -17.33
CA LYS A 142 -4.02 1.49 -18.31
C LYS A 142 -4.31 0.03 -17.94
N HIS A 143 -3.50 -0.57 -17.08
CA HIS A 143 -3.64 -1.97 -16.66
C HIS A 143 -4.36 -2.13 -15.32
N TRP A 144 -4.27 -1.09 -14.45
CA TRP A 144 -4.67 -1.23 -13.05
C TRP A 144 -5.72 -0.21 -12.59
N TYR A 145 -5.84 0.95 -13.25
CA TYR A 145 -6.57 2.09 -12.72
C TYR A 145 -8.01 2.22 -13.22
N ALA A 146 -8.52 1.31 -14.06
CA ALA A 146 -9.89 1.40 -14.58
C ALA A 146 -10.94 1.57 -13.47
N GLY A 147 -10.78 0.87 -12.32
CA GLY A 147 -11.68 1.01 -11.17
C GLY A 147 -11.51 2.35 -10.44
N VAL A 148 -10.28 2.87 -10.37
CA VAL A 148 -9.98 4.18 -9.75
C VAL A 148 -10.47 5.30 -10.65
N GLU A 149 -10.24 5.22 -11.96
CA GLU A 149 -10.69 6.19 -12.95
C GLU A 149 -12.23 6.31 -13.00
N ALA A 150 -12.94 5.21 -12.76
CA ALA A 150 -14.40 5.21 -12.69
C ALA A 150 -14.96 5.69 -11.34
N SER A 151 -14.11 5.87 -10.32
CA SER A 151 -14.53 6.25 -8.97
C SER A 151 -14.42 7.74 -8.73
N THR A 152 -15.21 8.23 -7.77
CA THR A 152 -15.17 9.63 -7.29
C THR A 152 -14.95 9.73 -5.79
N GLY A 153 -14.72 8.59 -5.11
CA GLY A 153 -14.53 8.49 -3.67
C GLY A 153 -14.42 7.03 -3.24
N PHE A 154 -14.31 6.82 -1.94
CA PHE A 154 -14.22 5.50 -1.36
C PHE A 154 -15.52 4.71 -1.57
N GLN A 155 -15.37 3.43 -1.87
CA GLN A 155 -16.50 2.51 -1.99
C GLN A 155 -16.51 1.59 -0.78
N PRO A 156 -17.70 1.24 -0.25
CA PRO A 156 -17.78 0.30 0.86
C PRO A 156 -17.14 -1.04 0.48
N PRO A 157 -16.59 -1.78 1.44
CA PRO A 157 -16.01 -3.09 1.17
C PRO A 157 -17.08 -4.05 0.63
N ARG A 158 -16.72 -4.91 -0.29
CA ARG A 158 -17.63 -5.95 -0.79
C ARG A 158 -18.06 -6.85 0.36
N GLY A 159 -19.37 -7.07 0.50
CA GLY A 159 -19.97 -7.71 1.69
C GLY A 159 -19.68 -9.19 1.86
N THR A 160 -19.30 -9.92 0.80
CA THR A 160 -19.04 -11.37 0.86
C THR A 160 -17.55 -11.68 0.76
N ASP A 161 -17.12 -12.67 1.55
CA ASP A 161 -15.75 -13.20 1.43
C ASP A 161 -15.60 -13.95 0.11
N PRO A 162 -14.46 -13.81 -0.56
CA PRO A 162 -14.23 -14.46 -1.83
C PRO A 162 -14.12 -15.98 -1.65
N VAL A 163 -14.78 -16.73 -2.54
CA VAL A 163 -14.56 -18.16 -2.66
C VAL A 163 -13.35 -18.39 -3.58
N LEU A 164 -12.31 -19.01 -3.05
CA LEU A 164 -11.07 -19.26 -3.76
C LEU A 164 -10.95 -20.74 -4.16
N ALA A 165 -10.36 -21.00 -5.32
CA ALA A 165 -9.95 -22.35 -5.67
C ALA A 165 -8.92 -22.89 -4.66
N PRO A 166 -8.85 -24.22 -4.43
CA PRO A 166 -7.96 -24.80 -3.40
C PRO A 166 -6.48 -24.40 -3.53
N ALA A 167 -5.98 -24.23 -4.76
CA ALA A 167 -4.61 -23.77 -4.98
C ALA A 167 -4.36 -22.38 -4.40
N TYR A 168 -5.29 -21.45 -4.60
CA TYR A 168 -5.20 -20.08 -4.11
C TYR A 168 -5.46 -19.98 -2.59
N ALA A 169 -6.33 -20.81 -2.06
CA ALA A 169 -6.55 -20.91 -0.62
C ALA A 169 -5.26 -21.29 0.14
N ARG A 170 -4.43 -22.20 -0.44
CA ARG A 170 -3.11 -22.53 0.14
C ARG A 170 -2.16 -21.34 0.17
N VAL A 171 -2.18 -20.48 -0.83
CA VAL A 171 -1.35 -19.25 -0.81
C VAL A 171 -1.80 -18.33 0.31
N VAL A 172 -3.12 -18.19 0.52
CA VAL A 172 -3.67 -17.42 1.65
C VAL A 172 -3.19 -17.99 2.98
N GLU A 173 -3.24 -19.31 3.17
CA GLU A 173 -2.77 -19.98 4.39
C GLU A 173 -1.29 -19.69 4.67
N GLN A 174 -0.45 -19.64 3.63
CA GLN A 174 0.99 -19.41 3.76
C GLN A 174 1.31 -17.98 4.22
N VAL A 175 0.54 -16.97 3.83
CA VAL A 175 0.77 -15.56 4.23
C VAL A 175 -0.05 -15.15 5.44
N GLN A 176 -0.97 -15.98 5.90
CA GLN A 176 -1.84 -15.68 7.03
C GLN A 176 -1.09 -15.34 8.33
N PRO A 177 0.03 -16.00 8.67
CA PRO A 177 0.81 -15.64 9.86
C PRO A 177 1.32 -14.20 9.81
N GLN A 178 1.93 -13.78 8.68
CA GLN A 178 2.45 -12.43 8.52
C GLN A 178 1.31 -11.38 8.57
N TYR A 179 0.18 -11.68 7.91
CA TYR A 179 -0.98 -10.79 7.97
C TYR A 179 -1.49 -10.62 9.40
N ARG A 180 -1.59 -11.70 10.20
CA ARG A 180 -2.02 -11.62 11.60
C ARG A 180 -1.08 -10.79 12.47
N GLU A 181 0.23 -10.90 12.26
CA GLU A 181 1.19 -10.04 12.96
C GLU A 181 0.99 -8.56 12.59
N LEU A 182 0.87 -8.26 11.31
CA LEU A 182 0.60 -6.89 10.85
C LEU A 182 -0.76 -6.37 11.36
N GLN A 183 -1.78 -7.23 11.41
CA GLN A 183 -3.12 -6.87 11.91
C GLN A 183 -3.09 -6.46 13.39
N ARG A 184 -2.21 -7.05 14.20
CA ARG A 184 -2.03 -6.65 15.61
C ARG A 184 -1.45 -5.26 15.76
N LEU A 185 -0.78 -4.75 14.72
CA LEU A 185 -0.19 -3.41 14.69
C LEU A 185 -1.17 -2.34 14.18
N VAL A 186 -2.38 -2.71 13.74
CA VAL A 186 -3.38 -1.76 13.21
C VAL A 186 -3.77 -0.77 14.31
N GLN A 187 -3.58 0.51 14.03
CA GLN A 187 -3.88 1.63 14.95
C GLN A 187 -4.93 2.57 14.34
N VAL A 188 -5.16 2.47 13.04
CA VAL A 188 -5.97 3.40 12.26
C VAL A 188 -6.95 2.67 11.36
#